data_1c98ede705158bab1a9cc2a27374b9ad
#
_entry.id   1c98ede705158bab1a9cc2a27374b9ad
#
_cell.length_a   1.000
_cell.length_b   1.000
_cell.length_c   1.000
_cell.angle_alpha   90.00
_cell.angle_beta   90.00
_cell.angle_gamma   90.00
#
_symmetry.space_group_name_H-M   'P 1'
#
loop_
_entity.id
_entity.type
_entity.pdbx_description
1 polymer ?
#
loop_
_entity_poly.entity_id
_entity_poly.type
_entity_poly.pdbx_seq_one_letter_code
_entity_poly.pdbx_strand_id
1 'polypeptide(L)'
;MHAHRLNQTVDNTDPIRIRGKVNQVVGLVIESDGPPVSVGELCTITNASGGPPVLAEVVGFRQSRVLLMPLGPMEGIAPGSKVTARDKAFSIKCGDSLLGRVIDGLGEPIDRKGPIWATDKRSVIAPPPGPLGRQRISEPLSTGIRAIDGLITCGKGQRAGIFAGSGVGKSVLLGTLARNAEADVNVIALIGERGREVRDFIERDLGPEGLARSVIIVATSDQPALVRIKGAQVATTIAEYFRDEGKNVMLMMDSVTRVAMAQREVGLAIGEPPTTRGYTPSTFAMLPRLLERAGMGEAGSITGLYTVLVEGDDMDEP
;
A
#
# COMPACT_ATOMS: atom_id res chain seq x y z
N MET A 1 -19.06 -28.63 23.63
CA MET A 1 -18.31 -27.92 22.57
C MET A 1 -17.72 -26.57 23.01
N HIS A 2 -18.42 -25.71 23.77
CA HIS A 2 -17.89 -24.42 24.28
C HIS A 2 -16.72 -24.55 25.26
N ALA A 3 -16.79 -25.47 26.23
CA ALA A 3 -15.74 -25.66 27.25
C ALA A 3 -14.39 -26.10 26.64
N HIS A 4 -14.41 -26.93 25.61
CA HIS A 4 -13.19 -27.37 24.92
C HIS A 4 -12.50 -26.22 24.16
N ARG A 5 -13.28 -25.31 23.53
CA ARG A 5 -12.75 -24.11 22.89
C ARG A 5 -12.19 -23.11 23.89
N LEU A 6 -12.83 -22.94 25.04
CA LEU A 6 -12.34 -22.08 26.12
C LEU A 6 -11.01 -22.61 26.69
N ASN A 7 -10.92 -23.90 26.97
CA ASN A 7 -9.67 -24.51 27.43
C ASN A 7 -8.53 -24.36 26.40
N GLN A 8 -8.80 -24.64 25.11
CA GLN A 8 -7.80 -24.42 24.06
C GLN A 8 -7.39 -22.95 23.95
N THR A 9 -8.29 -22.01 24.17
CA THR A 9 -7.95 -20.57 24.14
C THR A 9 -7.08 -20.20 25.34
N VAL A 10 -7.37 -20.75 26.54
CA VAL A 10 -6.55 -20.52 27.74
C VAL A 10 -5.16 -21.13 27.59
N ASP A 11 -5.09 -22.40 27.12
CA ASP A 11 -3.83 -23.11 26.93
C ASP A 11 -2.93 -22.48 25.86
N ASN A 12 -3.51 -21.83 24.86
CA ASN A 12 -2.78 -21.13 23.79
C ASN A 12 -2.57 -19.62 24.08
N THR A 13 -2.98 -19.12 25.24
CA THR A 13 -2.79 -17.72 25.60
C THR A 13 -1.54 -17.60 26.47
N ASP A 14 -0.50 -16.94 25.96
CA ASP A 14 0.62 -16.55 26.81
C ASP A 14 0.18 -15.39 27.74
N PRO A 15 0.08 -15.65 29.06
CA PRO A 15 -0.32 -14.62 30.01
C PRO A 15 0.77 -13.56 30.26
N ILE A 16 2.00 -13.82 29.82
CA ILE A 16 3.14 -12.92 30.02
C ILE A 16 3.35 -12.09 28.75
N ARG A 17 2.89 -10.83 28.78
CA ARG A 17 3.20 -9.87 27.70
C ARG A 17 4.52 -9.18 27.98
N ILE A 18 5.54 -9.56 27.22
CA ILE A 18 6.82 -8.85 27.24
C ILE A 18 6.61 -7.48 26.57
N ARG A 19 7.00 -6.43 27.27
CA ARG A 19 6.91 -5.03 26.78
C ARG A 19 8.30 -4.46 26.62
N GLY A 20 8.47 -3.67 25.58
CA GLY A 20 9.63 -2.82 25.40
C GLY A 20 9.41 -1.41 25.96
N LYS A 21 10.47 -0.63 25.91
CA LYS A 21 10.44 0.82 26.24
C LYS A 21 11.17 1.59 25.16
N VAL A 22 10.60 2.72 24.75
CA VAL A 22 11.28 3.67 23.88
C VAL A 22 12.52 4.19 24.60
N ASN A 23 13.67 4.09 23.95
CA ASN A 23 14.93 4.62 24.42
C ASN A 23 15.14 6.04 23.90
N GLN A 24 15.06 6.20 22.58
CA GLN A 24 15.21 7.49 21.93
C GLN A 24 14.42 7.55 20.62
N VAL A 25 14.22 8.75 20.13
CA VAL A 25 13.64 9.03 18.81
C VAL A 25 14.70 9.79 18.00
N VAL A 26 15.03 9.30 16.82
CA VAL A 26 16.02 9.91 15.93
C VAL A 26 15.37 10.09 14.55
N GLY A 27 15.02 11.33 14.20
CA GLY A 27 14.29 11.62 12.96
C GLY A 27 12.96 10.85 12.90
N LEU A 28 12.84 9.94 11.94
CA LEU A 28 11.62 9.14 11.73
C LEU A 28 11.65 7.78 12.47
N VAL A 29 12.75 7.44 13.13
CA VAL A 29 12.96 6.13 13.75
C VAL A 29 12.87 6.23 15.26
N ILE A 30 12.13 5.32 15.85
CA ILE A 30 11.99 5.13 17.28
C ILE A 30 12.82 3.91 17.67
N GLU A 31 13.81 4.08 18.54
CA GLU A 31 14.60 2.97 19.08
C GLU A 31 13.99 2.49 20.41
N SER A 32 13.78 1.18 20.52
CA SER A 32 13.17 0.54 21.68
C SER A 32 14.02 -0.61 22.19
N ASP A 33 14.08 -0.75 23.51
CA ASP A 33 14.62 -1.94 24.17
C ASP A 33 13.48 -2.96 24.28
N GLY A 34 13.45 -3.91 23.34
CA GLY A 34 12.33 -4.87 23.19
C GLY A 34 11.02 -4.22 22.67
N PRO A 35 9.91 -4.97 22.64
CA PRO A 35 9.78 -6.42 22.92
C PRO A 35 10.50 -7.31 21.90
N PRO A 36 10.60 -8.64 22.11
CA PRO A 36 11.05 -9.55 21.07
C PRO A 36 10.03 -9.54 19.93
N VAL A 37 10.46 -9.14 18.74
CA VAL A 37 9.62 -8.95 17.55
C VAL A 37 10.42 -9.25 16.30
N SER A 38 9.72 -9.44 15.18
CA SER A 38 10.30 -9.65 13.85
C SER A 38 10.14 -8.41 12.97
N VAL A 39 10.98 -8.26 11.93
CA VAL A 39 10.83 -7.20 10.93
C VAL A 39 9.47 -7.32 10.24
N GLY A 40 8.76 -6.19 10.09
CA GLY A 40 7.42 -6.11 9.53
C GLY A 40 6.29 -6.34 10.54
N GLU A 41 6.62 -6.68 11.78
CA GLU A 41 5.62 -6.84 12.84
C GLU A 41 5.15 -5.49 13.38
N LEU A 42 3.86 -5.42 13.75
CA LEU A 42 3.26 -4.22 14.29
C LEU A 42 3.45 -4.14 15.81
N CYS A 43 3.78 -2.94 16.26
CA CYS A 43 3.84 -2.58 17.67
C CYS A 43 2.90 -1.42 17.97
N THR A 44 2.44 -1.35 19.22
CA THR A 44 1.70 -0.20 19.74
C THR A 44 2.57 0.52 20.76
N ILE A 45 2.77 1.82 20.57
CA ILE A 45 3.52 2.68 21.47
C ILE A 45 2.52 3.51 22.28
N THR A 46 2.55 3.36 23.60
CA THR A 46 1.68 4.13 24.49
C THR A 46 2.17 5.56 24.58
N ASN A 47 1.29 6.52 24.35
CA ASN A 47 1.59 7.92 24.46
C ASN A 47 1.81 8.31 25.94
N ALA A 48 2.94 8.95 26.26
CA ALA A 48 3.30 9.33 27.62
C ALA A 48 2.37 10.42 28.20
N SER A 49 1.79 11.26 27.34
CA SER A 49 0.86 12.34 27.72
C SER A 49 -0.61 11.91 27.82
N GLY A 50 -0.91 10.59 27.71
CA GLY A 50 -2.28 10.06 27.82
C GLY A 50 -3.11 10.18 26.54
N GLY A 51 -2.50 10.55 25.40
CA GLY A 51 -3.13 10.55 24.08
C GLY A 51 -3.34 9.12 23.52
N PRO A 52 -3.93 9.01 22.31
CA PRO A 52 -4.12 7.71 21.66
C PRO A 52 -2.77 7.02 21.42
N PRO A 53 -2.74 5.69 21.50
CA PRO A 53 -1.51 4.94 21.22
C PRO A 53 -1.14 5.04 19.73
N VAL A 54 0.16 5.13 19.47
CA VAL A 54 0.71 5.21 18.12
C VAL A 54 1.00 3.79 17.60
N LEU A 55 0.50 3.47 16.41
CA LEU A 55 0.85 2.25 15.71
C LEU A 55 2.19 2.44 15.01
N ALA A 56 3.09 1.49 15.14
CA ALA A 56 4.41 1.50 14.50
C ALA A 56 4.75 0.11 13.94
N GLU A 57 5.59 0.05 12.93
CA GLU A 57 6.10 -1.19 12.34
C GLU A 57 7.58 -1.34 12.64
N VAL A 58 8.01 -2.57 12.88
CA VAL A 58 9.42 -2.93 13.05
C VAL A 58 10.10 -2.87 11.68
N VAL A 59 11.00 -1.94 11.49
CA VAL A 59 11.73 -1.73 10.22
C VAL A 59 13.14 -2.31 10.23
N GLY A 60 13.64 -2.72 11.38
CA GLY A 60 14.96 -3.32 11.52
C GLY A 60 15.44 -3.40 12.96
N PHE A 61 16.72 -3.70 13.08
CA PHE A 61 17.42 -3.78 14.37
C PHE A 61 18.77 -3.07 14.27
N ARG A 62 19.18 -2.44 15.38
CA ARG A 62 20.52 -1.85 15.51
C ARG A 62 21.11 -2.32 16.82
N GLN A 63 22.18 -3.11 16.75
CA GLN A 63 22.71 -3.80 17.93
C GLN A 63 21.62 -4.66 18.60
N SER A 64 21.25 -4.40 19.85
CA SER A 64 20.18 -5.09 20.58
C SER A 64 18.84 -4.34 20.58
N ARG A 65 18.73 -3.22 19.83
CA ARG A 65 17.53 -2.36 19.81
C ARG A 65 16.64 -2.64 18.62
N VAL A 66 15.35 -2.56 18.87
CA VAL A 66 14.31 -2.60 17.82
C VAL A 66 14.17 -1.21 17.22
N LEU A 67 14.22 -1.12 15.90
CA LEU A 67 13.93 0.10 15.14
C LEU A 67 12.47 0.06 14.70
N LEU A 68 11.69 1.02 15.19
CA LEU A 68 10.28 1.17 14.89
C LEU A 68 10.07 2.44 14.06
N MET A 69 9.17 2.34 13.09
CA MET A 69 8.73 3.51 12.33
C MET A 69 7.22 3.69 12.49
N PRO A 70 6.74 4.89 12.86
CA PRO A 70 5.34 5.13 13.13
C PRO A 70 4.50 5.13 11.86
N LEU A 71 3.27 4.65 11.98
CA LEU A 71 2.22 4.68 10.97
C LEU A 71 1.24 5.86 11.19
N GLY A 72 1.66 6.83 11.96
CA GLY A 72 0.90 8.04 12.27
C GLY A 72 1.75 9.09 12.95
N PRO A 73 1.14 10.16 13.48
CA PRO A 73 1.83 11.22 14.19
C PRO A 73 2.63 10.69 15.40
N MET A 74 3.80 11.30 15.66
CA MET A 74 4.70 10.89 16.76
C MET A 74 4.52 11.73 18.03
N GLU A 75 3.60 12.67 18.03
CA GLU A 75 3.39 13.57 19.15
C GLU A 75 3.07 12.79 20.43
N GLY A 76 3.78 13.15 21.52
CA GLY A 76 3.61 12.52 22.83
C GLY A 76 4.39 11.22 23.03
N ILE A 77 5.17 10.76 22.06
CA ILE A 77 6.13 9.68 22.27
C ILE A 77 7.35 10.28 22.99
N ALA A 78 7.71 9.68 24.10
CA ALA A 78 8.85 10.10 24.93
C ALA A 78 9.73 8.90 25.32
N PRO A 79 10.98 9.14 25.74
CA PRO A 79 11.78 8.09 26.34
C PRO A 79 11.02 7.42 27.51
N GLY A 80 11.04 6.10 27.58
CA GLY A 80 10.28 5.32 28.56
C GLY A 80 8.84 4.98 28.15
N SER A 81 8.31 5.53 27.05
CA SER A 81 7.01 5.11 26.49
C SER A 81 6.98 3.60 26.26
N LYS A 82 5.88 2.95 26.64
CA LYS A 82 5.77 1.49 26.55
C LYS A 82 5.53 1.04 25.12
N VAL A 83 6.27 0.02 24.68
CA VAL A 83 6.11 -0.63 23.38
C VAL A 83 5.53 -2.03 23.60
N THR A 84 4.45 -2.35 22.89
CA THR A 84 3.79 -3.66 23.00
C THR A 84 3.66 -4.27 21.61
N ALA A 85 4.15 -5.49 21.43
CA ALA A 85 3.97 -6.26 20.20
C ALA A 85 2.48 -6.58 19.96
N ARG A 86 2.07 -6.59 18.71
CA ARG A 86 0.71 -6.99 18.30
C ARG A 86 0.64 -8.42 17.78
N ASP A 87 1.78 -9.12 17.70
CA ASP A 87 1.92 -10.51 17.24
C ASP A 87 1.27 -10.75 15.85
N LYS A 88 1.22 -9.71 15.02
CA LYS A 88 0.56 -9.76 13.71
C LYS A 88 1.25 -8.83 12.71
N ALA A 89 1.45 -9.34 11.50
CA ALA A 89 1.79 -8.52 10.36
C ALA A 89 0.60 -7.64 9.95
N PHE A 90 0.90 -6.56 9.25
CA PHE A 90 -0.12 -5.63 8.75
C PHE A 90 -1.06 -6.35 7.77
N SER A 91 -2.35 -6.24 8.00
CA SER A 91 -3.40 -6.89 7.21
C SER A 91 -4.63 -5.99 7.09
N ILE A 92 -5.32 -6.10 5.97
CA ILE A 92 -6.54 -5.35 5.67
C ILE A 92 -7.73 -6.27 5.49
N LYS A 93 -8.93 -5.71 5.58
CA LYS A 93 -10.16 -6.40 5.25
C LYS A 93 -10.52 -6.15 3.80
N CYS A 94 -10.81 -7.21 3.05
CA CYS A 94 -11.23 -7.18 1.65
C CYS A 94 -12.67 -7.69 1.49
N GLY A 95 -13.35 -7.21 0.47
CA GLY A 95 -14.72 -7.59 0.13
C GLY A 95 -15.37 -6.59 -0.83
N ASP A 96 -16.51 -6.96 -1.40
CA ASP A 96 -17.28 -6.12 -2.35
C ASP A 96 -17.73 -4.79 -1.72
N SER A 97 -17.84 -4.74 -0.39
CA SER A 97 -18.15 -3.52 0.35
C SER A 97 -17.09 -2.40 0.24
N LEU A 98 -15.94 -2.70 -0.36
CA LEU A 98 -14.92 -1.71 -0.73
C LEU A 98 -15.27 -0.93 -2.00
N LEU A 99 -16.14 -1.45 -2.87
CA LEU A 99 -16.53 -0.76 -4.10
C LEU A 99 -17.24 0.57 -3.79
N GLY A 100 -16.88 1.61 -4.50
CA GLY A 100 -17.37 2.97 -4.27
C GLY A 100 -16.81 3.67 -3.04
N ARG A 101 -15.77 3.10 -2.40
CA ARG A 101 -15.18 3.64 -1.17
C ARG A 101 -13.82 4.30 -1.42
N VAL A 102 -13.53 5.28 -0.56
CA VAL A 102 -12.23 5.93 -0.48
C VAL A 102 -11.64 5.62 0.88
N ILE A 103 -10.47 5.01 0.90
CA ILE A 103 -9.74 4.59 2.09
C ILE A 103 -8.36 5.24 2.15
N ASP A 104 -7.78 5.30 3.33
CA ASP A 104 -6.41 5.76 3.51
C ASP A 104 -5.36 4.68 3.20
N GLY A 105 -4.08 5.02 3.34
CA GLY A 105 -2.96 4.10 3.13
C GLY A 105 -2.90 2.91 4.09
N LEU A 106 -3.71 2.92 5.15
CA LEU A 106 -3.82 1.85 6.14
C LEU A 106 -5.11 1.03 5.99
N GLY A 107 -5.96 1.36 5.01
CA GLY A 107 -7.21 0.66 4.73
C GLY A 107 -8.42 1.18 5.52
N GLU A 108 -8.30 2.30 6.23
CA GLU A 108 -9.40 2.91 6.98
C GLU A 108 -10.22 3.88 6.10
N PRO A 109 -11.55 3.89 6.21
CA PRO A 109 -12.40 4.74 5.36
C PRO A 109 -12.25 6.22 5.70
N ILE A 110 -12.07 7.05 4.65
CA ILE A 110 -11.97 8.51 4.78
C ILE A 110 -13.11 9.27 4.05
N ASP A 111 -14.02 8.55 3.44
CA ASP A 111 -15.13 9.07 2.62
C ASP A 111 -16.39 9.47 3.42
N ARG A 112 -16.37 9.40 4.74
CA ARG A 112 -17.49 9.68 5.65
C ARG A 112 -18.74 8.82 5.42
N LYS A 113 -18.61 7.70 4.69
CA LYS A 113 -19.73 6.75 4.44
C LYS A 113 -19.86 5.68 5.52
N GLY A 114 -19.19 5.85 6.66
CA GLY A 114 -19.21 4.90 7.77
C GLY A 114 -18.27 3.71 7.59
N PRO A 115 -18.30 2.74 8.52
CA PRO A 115 -17.37 1.60 8.51
C PRO A 115 -17.57 0.71 7.29
N ILE A 116 -16.49 0.00 6.90
CA ILE A 116 -16.52 -0.99 5.82
C ILE A 116 -16.72 -2.38 6.41
N TRP A 117 -17.80 -3.03 6.00
CA TRP A 117 -18.17 -4.37 6.45
C TRP A 117 -17.58 -5.43 5.51
N ALA A 118 -16.27 -5.61 5.55
CA ALA A 118 -15.57 -6.65 4.82
C ALA A 118 -15.10 -7.75 5.78
N THR A 119 -15.17 -9.00 5.35
CA THR A 119 -14.94 -10.17 6.20
C THR A 119 -13.65 -10.89 5.88
N ASP A 120 -13.17 -10.84 4.63
CA ASP A 120 -11.93 -11.49 4.24
C ASP A 120 -10.73 -10.66 4.70
N LYS A 121 -9.81 -11.31 5.43
CA LYS A 121 -8.64 -10.65 5.98
C LYS A 121 -7.39 -11.11 5.23
N ARG A 122 -6.69 -10.17 4.59
CA ARG A 122 -5.48 -10.45 3.79
C ARG A 122 -4.27 -9.68 4.32
N SER A 123 -3.12 -10.36 4.35
CA SER A 123 -1.85 -9.71 4.61
C SER A 123 -1.48 -8.81 3.43
N VAL A 124 -0.96 -7.61 3.71
CA VAL A 124 -0.47 -6.72 2.65
C VAL A 124 0.88 -7.17 2.09
N ILE A 125 1.57 -8.05 2.81
CA ILE A 125 2.81 -8.68 2.36
C ILE A 125 2.44 -10.07 1.85
N ALA A 126 2.45 -10.23 0.54
CA ALA A 126 2.20 -11.50 -0.14
C ALA A 126 3.24 -11.74 -1.23
N PRO A 127 3.61 -12.99 -1.50
CA PRO A 127 4.45 -13.31 -2.64
C PRO A 127 3.68 -13.07 -3.94
N PRO A 128 4.36 -12.74 -5.04
CA PRO A 128 3.72 -12.70 -6.35
C PRO A 128 3.24 -14.10 -6.76
N PRO A 129 2.27 -14.22 -7.69
CA PRO A 129 1.87 -15.49 -8.25
C PRO A 129 3.07 -16.23 -8.83
N GLY A 130 3.13 -17.55 -8.62
CA GLY A 130 4.22 -18.37 -9.14
C GLY A 130 4.30 -18.30 -10.68
N PRO A 131 5.50 -18.39 -11.27
CA PRO A 131 5.68 -18.20 -12.71
C PRO A 131 4.92 -19.24 -13.56
N LEU A 132 4.72 -20.45 -13.04
CA LEU A 132 4.00 -21.52 -13.74
C LEU A 132 2.48 -21.48 -13.50
N GLY A 133 2.01 -20.78 -12.45
CA GLY A 133 0.59 -20.60 -12.16
C GLY A 133 -0.07 -19.44 -12.91
N ARG A 134 0.72 -18.59 -13.58
CA ARG A 134 0.19 -17.48 -14.36
C ARG A 134 -0.36 -17.96 -15.71
N GLN A 135 -1.56 -17.54 -16.05
CA GLN A 135 -2.07 -17.70 -17.39
C GLN A 135 -1.33 -16.80 -18.38
N ARG A 136 -1.34 -17.17 -19.67
CA ARG A 136 -0.81 -16.29 -20.72
C ARG A 136 -1.79 -15.16 -21.00
N ILE A 137 -1.26 -14.00 -21.35
CA ILE A 137 -2.05 -12.88 -21.85
C ILE A 137 -2.48 -13.24 -23.28
N SER A 138 -3.78 -13.41 -23.49
CA SER A 138 -4.37 -13.83 -24.78
C SER A 138 -5.51 -12.92 -25.25
N GLU A 139 -6.03 -12.06 -24.35
CA GLU A 139 -7.16 -11.20 -24.66
C GLU A 139 -6.76 -9.73 -24.59
N PRO A 140 -7.16 -8.89 -25.57
CA PRO A 140 -6.97 -7.45 -25.48
C PRO A 140 -7.88 -6.87 -24.39
N LEU A 141 -7.41 -5.80 -23.74
CA LEU A 141 -8.21 -4.96 -22.88
C LEU A 141 -8.62 -3.72 -23.68
N SER A 142 -9.91 -3.52 -23.90
CA SER A 142 -10.42 -2.26 -24.42
C SER A 142 -10.30 -1.19 -23.32
N THR A 143 -9.60 -0.12 -23.63
CA THR A 143 -9.36 1.00 -22.69
C THR A 143 -10.37 2.13 -22.90
N GLY A 144 -11.10 2.13 -24.02
CA GLY A 144 -11.98 3.19 -24.46
C GLY A 144 -11.23 4.43 -24.98
N ILE A 145 -9.91 4.33 -25.17
CA ILE A 145 -9.07 5.38 -25.72
C ILE A 145 -8.56 4.94 -27.08
N ARG A 146 -9.07 5.56 -28.15
CA ARG A 146 -8.77 5.17 -29.53
C ARG A 146 -7.27 5.03 -29.85
N ALA A 147 -6.45 5.92 -29.31
CA ALA A 147 -5.02 5.90 -29.53
C ALA A 147 -4.35 4.66 -28.89
N ILE A 148 -4.82 4.24 -27.72
CA ILE A 148 -4.32 3.05 -27.05
C ILE A 148 -4.89 1.80 -27.73
N ASP A 149 -6.21 1.72 -27.89
CA ASP A 149 -6.88 0.54 -28.44
C ASP A 149 -6.47 0.23 -29.88
N GLY A 150 -6.20 1.28 -30.67
CA GLY A 150 -5.84 1.14 -32.09
C GLY A 150 -4.33 1.03 -32.39
N LEU A 151 -3.46 1.58 -31.53
CA LEU A 151 -2.03 1.71 -31.86
C LEU A 151 -1.09 1.09 -30.79
N ILE A 152 -1.55 0.95 -29.54
CA ILE A 152 -0.74 0.49 -28.40
C ILE A 152 -1.52 -0.58 -27.62
N THR A 153 -2.01 -1.60 -28.31
CA THR A 153 -2.88 -2.62 -27.72
C THR A 153 -2.40 -3.09 -26.35
N CYS A 154 -3.27 -2.97 -25.35
CA CYS A 154 -3.04 -3.46 -24.01
C CYS A 154 -3.74 -4.81 -23.81
N GLY A 155 -3.08 -5.77 -23.22
CA GLY A 155 -3.68 -7.08 -22.89
C GLY A 155 -4.21 -7.13 -21.46
N LYS A 156 -5.25 -7.90 -21.19
CA LYS A 156 -5.72 -8.20 -19.83
C LYS A 156 -4.60 -8.89 -19.06
N GLY A 157 -4.25 -8.32 -17.90
CA GLY A 157 -3.11 -8.77 -17.09
C GLY A 157 -1.74 -8.22 -17.51
N GLN A 158 -1.68 -7.29 -18.47
CA GLN A 158 -0.44 -6.62 -18.84
C GLN A 158 -0.05 -5.57 -17.78
N ARG A 159 1.23 -5.32 -17.65
CA ARG A 159 1.79 -4.20 -16.87
C ARG A 159 2.33 -3.16 -17.85
N ALA A 160 1.90 -1.91 -17.69
CA ALA A 160 2.34 -0.80 -18.52
C ALA A 160 2.74 0.40 -17.66
N GLY A 161 3.80 1.09 -18.07
CA GLY A 161 4.26 2.33 -17.47
C GLY A 161 3.71 3.55 -18.23
N ILE A 162 3.26 4.55 -17.50
CA ILE A 162 2.89 5.87 -18.04
C ILE A 162 3.94 6.86 -17.54
N PHE A 163 4.89 7.17 -18.41
CA PHE A 163 5.98 8.10 -18.11
C PHE A 163 5.56 9.50 -18.50
N ALA A 164 5.48 10.41 -17.51
CA ALA A 164 4.95 11.73 -17.73
C ALA A 164 5.50 12.74 -16.72
N GLY A 165 5.74 13.96 -17.19
CA GLY A 165 6.02 15.10 -16.33
C GLY A 165 4.78 15.58 -15.56
N SER A 166 4.95 16.64 -14.78
CA SER A 166 3.83 17.28 -14.08
C SER A 166 2.96 18.07 -15.06
N GLY A 167 1.63 18.01 -14.91
CA GLY A 167 0.70 18.87 -15.66
C GLY A 167 0.38 18.45 -17.11
N VAL A 168 0.84 17.30 -17.58
CA VAL A 168 0.65 16.83 -18.97
C VAL A 168 -0.69 16.09 -19.20
N GLY A 169 -1.60 16.07 -18.24
CA GLY A 169 -2.90 15.42 -18.37
C GLY A 169 -2.97 13.97 -17.87
N LYS A 170 -1.99 13.51 -17.09
CA LYS A 170 -1.94 12.17 -16.50
C LYS A 170 -3.21 11.79 -15.75
N SER A 171 -3.71 12.64 -14.86
CA SER A 171 -4.92 12.38 -14.04
C SER A 171 -6.16 12.25 -14.92
N VAL A 172 -6.29 13.09 -15.96
CA VAL A 172 -7.38 13.01 -16.94
C VAL A 172 -7.34 11.67 -17.69
N LEU A 173 -6.15 11.22 -18.07
CA LEU A 173 -5.95 9.92 -18.72
C LEU A 173 -6.38 8.77 -17.79
N LEU A 174 -5.93 8.77 -16.54
CA LEU A 174 -6.31 7.74 -15.56
C LEU A 174 -7.82 7.74 -15.27
N GLY A 175 -8.44 8.92 -15.12
CA GLY A 175 -9.88 9.04 -14.94
C GLY A 175 -10.67 8.53 -16.16
N THR A 176 -10.18 8.79 -17.37
CA THR A 176 -10.79 8.31 -18.61
C THR A 176 -10.70 6.79 -18.71
N LEU A 177 -9.54 6.21 -18.39
CA LEU A 177 -9.35 4.75 -18.32
C LEU A 177 -10.29 4.12 -17.27
N ALA A 178 -10.37 4.70 -16.07
CA ALA A 178 -11.23 4.19 -15.02
C ALA A 178 -12.71 4.18 -15.37
N ARG A 179 -13.18 5.15 -16.17
CA ARG A 179 -14.58 5.19 -16.63
C ARG A 179 -14.88 4.24 -17.78
N ASN A 180 -13.94 4.10 -18.72
CA ASN A 180 -14.26 3.51 -20.03
C ASN A 180 -13.66 2.12 -20.25
N ALA A 181 -12.60 1.74 -19.52
CA ALA A 181 -11.97 0.44 -19.74
C ALA A 181 -12.89 -0.74 -19.37
N GLU A 182 -12.78 -1.81 -20.13
CA GLU A 182 -13.49 -3.08 -19.91
C GLU A 182 -12.84 -3.89 -18.77
N ALA A 183 -12.81 -3.28 -17.59
CA ALA A 183 -12.42 -3.96 -16.35
C ALA A 183 -13.64 -4.10 -15.44
N ASP A 184 -13.72 -5.18 -14.67
CA ASP A 184 -14.81 -5.40 -13.71
C ASP A 184 -14.67 -4.46 -12.51
N VAL A 185 -13.45 -4.24 -12.05
CA VAL A 185 -13.10 -3.43 -10.88
C VAL A 185 -11.88 -2.59 -11.17
N ASN A 186 -11.91 -1.33 -10.72
CA ASN A 186 -10.73 -0.48 -10.69
C ASN A 186 -10.22 -0.37 -9.25
N VAL A 187 -8.92 -0.49 -9.08
CA VAL A 187 -8.23 -0.17 -7.82
C VAL A 187 -7.25 0.96 -8.10
N ILE A 188 -7.46 2.11 -7.47
CA ILE A 188 -6.74 3.34 -7.78
C ILE A 188 -5.94 3.76 -6.54
N ALA A 189 -4.62 3.73 -6.64
CA ALA A 189 -3.72 4.15 -5.58
C ALA A 189 -3.16 5.54 -5.88
N LEU A 190 -3.56 6.53 -5.09
CA LEU A 190 -3.07 7.91 -5.15
C LEU A 190 -2.02 8.09 -4.06
N ILE A 191 -0.74 7.90 -4.44
CA ILE A 191 0.38 7.85 -3.50
C ILE A 191 1.26 9.09 -3.66
N GLY A 192 1.38 9.85 -2.58
CA GLY A 192 2.20 11.06 -2.54
C GLY A 192 1.62 12.25 -3.31
N GLU A 193 0.37 12.18 -3.73
CA GLU A 193 -0.34 13.29 -4.37
C GLU A 193 -0.81 14.32 -3.34
N ARG A 194 -1.08 15.54 -3.79
CA ARG A 194 -1.57 16.60 -2.90
C ARG A 194 -3.06 16.40 -2.61
N GLY A 195 -3.50 16.68 -1.38
CA GLY A 195 -4.89 16.49 -0.97
C GLY A 195 -5.93 17.17 -1.89
N ARG A 196 -5.64 18.35 -2.45
CA ARG A 196 -6.51 19.02 -3.42
C ARG A 196 -6.65 18.25 -4.75
N GLU A 197 -5.56 17.64 -5.22
CA GLU A 197 -5.52 16.89 -6.48
C GLU A 197 -6.31 15.59 -6.36
N VAL A 198 -6.30 14.97 -5.18
CA VAL A 198 -7.12 13.79 -4.87
C VAL A 198 -8.61 14.10 -5.02
N ARG A 199 -9.06 15.21 -4.46
CA ARG A 199 -10.46 15.62 -4.56
C ARG A 199 -10.88 15.94 -5.99
N ASP A 200 -10.06 16.71 -6.71
CA ASP A 200 -10.29 17.05 -8.11
C ASP A 200 -10.38 15.80 -8.98
N PHE A 201 -9.49 14.82 -8.76
CA PHE A 201 -9.52 13.53 -9.45
C PHE A 201 -10.83 12.77 -9.22
N ILE A 202 -11.27 12.65 -7.96
CA ILE A 202 -12.50 11.91 -7.62
C ILE A 202 -13.74 12.60 -8.20
N GLU A 203 -13.85 13.90 -8.05
CA GLU A 203 -15.06 14.65 -8.42
C GLU A 203 -15.16 14.93 -9.93
N ARG A 204 -14.03 15.23 -10.60
CA ARG A 204 -13.98 15.70 -12.00
C ARG A 204 -13.55 14.63 -12.98
N ASP A 205 -12.42 13.95 -12.67
CA ASP A 205 -11.82 13.02 -13.62
C ASP A 205 -12.48 11.64 -13.54
N LEU A 206 -12.81 11.14 -12.35
CA LEU A 206 -13.42 9.84 -12.14
C LEU A 206 -14.96 9.90 -12.21
N GLY A 207 -15.54 10.85 -11.50
CA GLY A 207 -16.99 11.01 -11.40
C GLY A 207 -17.71 9.86 -10.65
N PRO A 208 -19.03 9.99 -10.47
CA PRO A 208 -19.80 9.01 -9.68
C PRO A 208 -19.85 7.62 -10.33
N GLU A 209 -19.94 7.53 -11.64
CA GLU A 209 -19.98 6.25 -12.37
C GLU A 209 -18.66 5.50 -12.26
N GLY A 210 -17.54 6.20 -12.46
CA GLY A 210 -16.21 5.62 -12.30
C GLY A 210 -15.95 5.21 -10.84
N LEU A 211 -16.39 6.02 -9.87
CA LEU A 211 -16.24 5.72 -8.45
C LEU A 211 -17.02 4.44 -8.06
N ALA A 212 -18.24 4.24 -8.56
CA ALA A 212 -19.08 3.12 -8.18
C ALA A 212 -18.42 1.75 -8.40
N ARG A 213 -17.55 1.63 -9.41
CA ARG A 213 -16.79 0.41 -9.74
C ARG A 213 -15.31 0.47 -9.32
N SER A 214 -14.98 1.42 -8.45
CA SER A 214 -13.61 1.67 -8.02
C SER A 214 -13.43 1.55 -6.52
N VAL A 215 -12.22 1.17 -6.10
CA VAL A 215 -11.71 1.34 -4.74
C VAL A 215 -10.55 2.32 -4.82
N ILE A 216 -10.61 3.41 -4.06
CA ILE A 216 -9.57 4.44 -4.08
C ILE A 216 -8.78 4.39 -2.77
N ILE A 217 -7.48 4.26 -2.88
CA ILE A 217 -6.53 4.29 -1.77
C ILE A 217 -5.75 5.59 -1.83
N VAL A 218 -5.79 6.37 -0.76
CA VAL A 218 -5.17 7.69 -0.68
C VAL A 218 -4.11 7.71 0.40
N ALA A 219 -2.87 8.00 0.00
CA ALA A 219 -1.78 8.31 0.91
C ALA A 219 -1.07 9.57 0.40
N THR A 220 -1.50 10.72 0.87
CA THR A 220 -1.03 12.04 0.41
C THR A 220 0.41 12.31 0.79
N SER A 221 1.02 13.34 0.20
CA SER A 221 2.44 13.69 0.36
C SER A 221 2.81 14.10 1.80
N ASP A 222 1.86 14.52 2.61
CA ASP A 222 2.01 14.86 4.02
C ASP A 222 2.00 13.64 4.96
N GLN A 223 1.59 12.47 4.45
CA GLN A 223 1.59 11.24 5.24
C GLN A 223 3.01 10.68 5.44
N PRO A 224 3.27 9.98 6.57
CA PRO A 224 4.55 9.30 6.80
C PRO A 224 4.97 8.40 5.63
N ALA A 225 6.28 8.30 5.39
CA ALA A 225 6.83 7.50 4.29
C ALA A 225 6.32 6.05 4.31
N LEU A 226 6.28 5.45 5.49
CA LEU A 226 5.81 4.07 5.64
C LEU A 226 4.32 3.92 5.27
N VAL A 227 3.47 4.91 5.57
CA VAL A 227 2.04 4.91 5.18
C VAL A 227 1.88 5.00 3.67
N ARG A 228 2.74 5.79 2.98
CA ARG A 228 2.75 5.86 1.51
C ARG A 228 3.12 4.51 0.88
N ILE A 229 4.10 3.80 1.43
CA ILE A 229 4.46 2.43 1.00
C ILE A 229 3.30 1.47 1.26
N LYS A 230 2.70 1.52 2.47
CA LYS A 230 1.54 0.68 2.81
C LYS A 230 0.37 0.92 1.87
N GLY A 231 0.09 2.16 1.48
CA GLY A 231 -0.97 2.49 0.51
C GLY A 231 -0.81 1.75 -0.82
N ALA A 232 0.40 1.67 -1.35
CA ALA A 232 0.70 0.88 -2.56
C ALA A 232 0.49 -0.63 -2.33
N GLN A 233 0.92 -1.15 -1.18
CA GLN A 233 0.72 -2.56 -0.81
C GLN A 233 -0.76 -2.89 -0.59
N VAL A 234 -1.51 -2.01 0.08
CA VAL A 234 -2.97 -2.12 0.31
C VAL A 234 -3.71 -2.18 -1.02
N ALA A 235 -3.42 -1.25 -1.94
CA ALA A 235 -4.03 -1.25 -3.27
C ALA A 235 -3.76 -2.55 -4.02
N THR A 236 -2.52 -3.02 -4.01
CA THR A 236 -2.15 -4.27 -4.66
C THR A 236 -2.88 -5.46 -4.03
N THR A 237 -2.99 -5.51 -2.70
CA THR A 237 -3.70 -6.58 -1.99
C THR A 237 -5.20 -6.59 -2.28
N ILE A 238 -5.83 -5.42 -2.41
CA ILE A 238 -7.24 -5.31 -2.80
C ILE A 238 -7.42 -5.78 -4.25
N ALA A 239 -6.51 -5.42 -5.15
CA ALA A 239 -6.54 -5.90 -6.53
C ALA A 239 -6.37 -7.42 -6.60
N GLU A 240 -5.48 -8.00 -5.79
CA GLU A 240 -5.32 -9.46 -5.67
C GLU A 240 -6.57 -10.15 -5.17
N TYR A 241 -7.26 -9.56 -4.19
CA TYR A 241 -8.53 -10.10 -3.71
C TYR A 241 -9.54 -10.26 -4.85
N PHE A 242 -9.80 -9.20 -5.61
CA PHE A 242 -10.75 -9.24 -6.72
C PHE A 242 -10.29 -10.15 -7.87
N ARG A 243 -8.98 -10.19 -8.17
CA ARG A 243 -8.43 -11.15 -9.14
C ARG A 243 -8.71 -12.59 -8.72
N ASP A 244 -8.49 -12.92 -7.45
CA ASP A 244 -8.68 -14.26 -6.93
C ASP A 244 -10.17 -14.66 -6.92
N GLU A 245 -11.09 -13.68 -6.87
CA GLU A 245 -12.53 -13.84 -7.10
C GLU A 245 -12.90 -13.95 -8.61
N GLY A 246 -11.91 -14.07 -9.50
CA GLY A 246 -12.12 -14.25 -10.94
C GLY A 246 -12.38 -12.96 -11.71
N LYS A 247 -12.18 -11.78 -11.13
CA LYS A 247 -12.42 -10.49 -11.79
C LYS A 247 -11.22 -10.04 -12.62
N ASN A 248 -11.51 -9.30 -13.68
CA ASN A 248 -10.50 -8.53 -14.41
C ASN A 248 -10.35 -7.16 -13.76
N VAL A 249 -9.26 -6.98 -13.03
CA VAL A 249 -8.98 -5.78 -12.24
C VAL A 249 -8.05 -4.86 -13.01
N MET A 250 -8.35 -3.57 -13.02
CA MET A 250 -7.40 -2.55 -13.43
C MET A 250 -6.83 -1.85 -12.20
N LEU A 251 -5.53 -2.10 -11.95
CA LEU A 251 -4.77 -1.44 -10.88
C LEU A 251 -4.05 -0.24 -11.46
N MET A 252 -4.42 0.95 -11.03
CA MET A 252 -3.77 2.20 -11.39
C MET A 252 -3.02 2.76 -10.17
N MET A 253 -1.71 3.00 -10.30
CA MET A 253 -0.88 3.52 -9.20
C MET A 253 -0.22 4.85 -9.61
N ASP A 254 -0.67 5.91 -9.00
CA ASP A 254 -0.18 7.27 -9.20
C ASP A 254 0.45 7.80 -7.89
N SER A 255 1.78 7.83 -7.76
CA SER A 255 2.78 7.32 -8.69
C SER A 255 3.74 6.33 -8.02
N VAL A 256 4.29 5.41 -8.79
CA VAL A 256 5.35 4.50 -8.32
C VAL A 256 6.59 5.28 -7.90
N THR A 257 6.90 6.39 -8.57
CA THR A 257 8.01 7.29 -8.18
C THR A 257 7.87 7.74 -6.72
N ARG A 258 6.65 8.10 -6.28
CA ARG A 258 6.40 8.50 -4.88
C ARG A 258 6.55 7.34 -3.91
N VAL A 259 6.21 6.12 -4.33
CA VAL A 259 6.46 4.90 -3.54
C VAL A 259 7.96 4.66 -3.39
N ALA A 260 8.73 4.77 -4.48
CA ALA A 260 10.18 4.65 -4.48
C ALA A 260 10.86 5.71 -3.58
N MET A 261 10.41 6.97 -3.67
CA MET A 261 10.90 8.05 -2.80
C MET A 261 10.59 7.78 -1.32
N ALA A 262 9.41 7.24 -1.01
CA ALA A 262 9.06 6.87 0.35
C ALA A 262 9.94 5.71 0.88
N GLN A 263 10.23 4.72 0.05
CA GLN A 263 11.14 3.64 0.43
C GLN A 263 12.58 4.13 0.61
N ARG A 264 13.04 5.07 -0.22
CA ARG A 264 14.33 5.74 -0.04
C ARG A 264 14.42 6.44 1.31
N GLU A 265 13.36 7.17 1.68
CA GLU A 265 13.26 7.88 2.96
C GLU A 265 13.35 6.91 4.15
N VAL A 266 12.65 5.78 4.09
CA VAL A 266 12.71 4.70 5.09
C VAL A 266 14.11 4.09 5.14
N GLY A 267 14.67 3.70 3.99
CA GLY A 267 16.00 3.07 3.92
C GLY A 267 17.11 3.95 4.49
N LEU A 268 17.13 5.24 4.11
CA LEU A 268 18.08 6.20 4.65
C LEU A 268 17.92 6.39 6.18
N ALA A 269 16.69 6.44 6.67
CA ALA A 269 16.42 6.62 8.10
C ALA A 269 16.92 5.44 8.95
N ILE A 270 16.86 4.21 8.43
CA ILE A 270 17.40 3.03 9.13
C ILE A 270 18.92 2.83 8.92
N GLY A 271 19.54 3.65 8.06
CA GLY A 271 20.99 3.67 7.84
C GLY A 271 21.45 2.85 6.64
N GLU A 272 20.59 2.56 5.66
CA GLU A 272 21.05 2.00 4.39
C GLU A 272 21.94 3.00 3.63
N PRO A 273 23.03 2.56 2.98
CA PRO A 273 23.83 3.45 2.18
C PRO A 273 23.07 3.91 0.91
N PRO A 274 23.16 5.20 0.54
CA PRO A 274 22.61 5.66 -0.72
C PRO A 274 23.40 5.08 -1.90
N THR A 275 22.67 4.76 -2.96
CA THR A 275 23.22 4.35 -4.26
C THR A 275 22.94 5.44 -5.33
N THR A 276 22.67 5.04 -6.57
CA THR A 276 22.38 5.97 -7.68
C THR A 276 21.25 6.94 -7.30
N ARG A 277 21.49 8.23 -7.50
CA ARG A 277 20.58 9.34 -7.20
C ARG A 277 19.98 9.31 -5.76
N GLY A 278 20.75 8.73 -4.83
CA GLY A 278 20.36 8.66 -3.42
C GLY A 278 19.31 7.61 -3.09
N TYR A 279 18.91 6.78 -4.03
CA TYR A 279 18.05 5.62 -3.74
C TYR A 279 18.80 4.56 -2.94
N THR A 280 18.08 3.82 -2.11
CA THR A 280 18.64 2.76 -1.27
C THR A 280 18.50 1.38 -1.94
N PRO A 281 19.33 0.39 -1.61
CA PRO A 281 19.20 -0.98 -2.13
C PRO A 281 17.81 -1.57 -1.91
N SER A 282 17.18 -1.28 -0.78
CA SER A 282 15.81 -1.74 -0.48
C SER A 282 14.76 -1.22 -1.47
N THR A 283 14.96 -0.02 -2.05
CA THR A 283 14.07 0.54 -3.07
C THR A 283 14.08 -0.33 -4.33
N PHE A 284 15.27 -0.68 -4.81
CA PHE A 284 15.43 -1.55 -6.00
C PHE A 284 14.93 -2.97 -5.77
N ALA A 285 15.00 -3.46 -4.52
CA ALA A 285 14.46 -4.77 -4.17
C ALA A 285 12.91 -4.76 -4.03
N MET A 286 12.33 -3.66 -3.58
CA MET A 286 10.90 -3.53 -3.31
C MET A 286 10.08 -3.39 -4.60
N LEU A 287 10.53 -2.56 -5.54
CA LEU A 287 9.77 -2.24 -6.76
C LEU A 287 9.45 -3.48 -7.61
N PRO A 288 10.40 -4.35 -7.97
CA PRO A 288 10.09 -5.56 -8.72
C PRO A 288 9.08 -6.47 -7.98
N ARG A 289 9.23 -6.62 -6.66
CA ARG A 289 8.31 -7.42 -5.84
C ARG A 289 6.89 -6.87 -5.88
N LEU A 290 6.74 -5.55 -5.81
CA LEU A 290 5.42 -4.89 -5.91
C LEU A 290 4.80 -5.09 -7.29
N LEU A 291 5.57 -4.85 -8.35
CA LEU A 291 5.09 -4.93 -9.73
C LEU A 291 4.76 -6.37 -10.15
N GLU A 292 5.54 -7.35 -9.67
CA GLU A 292 5.30 -8.76 -9.98
C GLU A 292 4.00 -9.33 -9.37
N ARG A 293 3.39 -8.66 -8.41
CA ARG A 293 2.10 -9.05 -7.84
C ARG A 293 0.93 -8.83 -8.81
N ALA A 294 1.06 -7.90 -9.77
CA ALA A 294 0.11 -7.72 -10.85
C ALA A 294 0.33 -8.76 -11.97
N GLY A 295 -0.66 -8.91 -12.83
CA GLY A 295 -0.64 -9.83 -13.97
C GLY A 295 -1.79 -10.82 -13.96
N MET A 296 -1.68 -11.82 -14.82
CA MET A 296 -2.64 -12.93 -14.85
C MET A 296 -2.55 -13.76 -13.56
N GLY A 297 -3.71 -14.15 -13.05
CA GLY A 297 -3.87 -15.15 -11.99
C GLY A 297 -4.31 -16.50 -12.55
N GLU A 298 -4.78 -17.38 -11.66
CA GLU A 298 -5.41 -18.66 -12.06
C GLU A 298 -6.84 -18.45 -12.57
N ALA A 299 -7.59 -17.51 -12.00
CA ALA A 299 -9.00 -17.28 -12.32
C ALA A 299 -9.26 -15.90 -12.95
N GLY A 300 -8.58 -14.84 -12.51
CA GLY A 300 -8.76 -13.48 -12.97
C GLY A 300 -7.44 -12.81 -13.34
N SER A 301 -7.48 -11.49 -13.56
CA SER A 301 -6.31 -10.73 -13.96
C SER A 301 -6.18 -9.40 -13.23
N ILE A 302 -4.94 -8.90 -13.10
CA ILE A 302 -4.64 -7.51 -12.72
C ILE A 302 -3.87 -6.86 -13.84
N THR A 303 -4.53 -5.98 -14.59
CA THR A 303 -3.84 -5.09 -15.53
C THR A 303 -3.30 -3.90 -14.77
N GLY A 304 -1.97 -3.79 -14.69
CA GLY A 304 -1.29 -2.76 -13.90
C GLY A 304 -0.88 -1.56 -14.75
N LEU A 305 -1.36 -0.38 -14.41
CA LEU A 305 -0.96 0.89 -14.98
C LEU A 305 -0.21 1.70 -13.92
N TYR A 306 1.09 1.88 -14.14
CA TYR A 306 1.97 2.52 -13.17
C TYR A 306 2.48 3.84 -13.74
N THR A 307 2.18 4.94 -13.05
CA THR A 307 2.71 6.23 -13.48
C THR A 307 4.09 6.45 -12.90
N VAL A 308 4.97 6.98 -13.73
CA VAL A 308 6.33 7.37 -13.37
C VAL A 308 6.47 8.86 -13.64
N LEU A 309 6.94 9.61 -12.65
CA LEU A 309 7.21 11.04 -12.81
C LEU A 309 8.58 11.20 -13.48
N VAL A 310 8.58 11.84 -14.63
CA VAL A 310 9.79 12.21 -15.37
C VAL A 310 9.94 13.73 -15.28
N GLU A 311 10.95 14.20 -14.56
CA GLU A 311 11.21 15.64 -14.42
C GLU A 311 12.13 16.10 -15.53
N GLY A 312 11.70 17.13 -16.29
CA GLY A 312 12.53 17.75 -17.34
C GLY A 312 12.95 16.80 -18.47
N ASP A 313 12.09 15.83 -18.81
CA ASP A 313 12.34 14.79 -19.83
C ASP A 313 13.57 13.88 -19.53
N ASP A 314 13.99 13.83 -18.27
CA ASP A 314 15.10 12.97 -17.83
C ASP A 314 14.63 11.52 -17.72
N MET A 315 14.88 10.74 -18.78
CA MET A 315 14.55 9.30 -18.83
C MET A 315 15.62 8.42 -18.13
N ASP A 316 16.69 9.01 -17.61
CA ASP A 316 17.77 8.30 -16.90
C ASP A 316 17.51 8.19 -15.39
N GLU A 317 16.34 8.57 -14.92
CA GLU A 317 15.90 8.33 -13.54
C GLU A 317 15.82 6.82 -13.31
N PRO A 318 16.48 6.29 -12.24
CA PRO A 318 16.58 4.86 -11.99
C PRO A 318 15.25 4.18 -11.67
#